data_05830a305ba1a109bc8dc5e79b806444
#
_entry.id   05830a305ba1a109bc8dc5e79b806444
#
_cell.length_a   1.000
_cell.length_b   1.000
_cell.length_c   1.000
_cell.angle_alpha   90.00
_cell.angle_beta   90.00
_cell.angle_gamma   90.00
#
_symmetry.space_group_name_H-M   'P 1'
#
loop_
_entity.id
_entity.type
_entity.pdbx_description
1 polymer ?
#
loop_
_entity_poly.entity_id
_entity_poly.type
_entity_poly.pdbx_seq_one_letter_code
_entity_poly.pdbx_strand_id
1 'polypeptide(L)'
;MVFQSRITLFSVYWAYLIFKKFKEVYIMARPEWVTYSDEEIEEMILKFNREGKSTSEIGIILRDQYGIPSVKDVTGERITQILKRNGQAGEYPEDLLNLIKRAVNIRDHLEENPKDLHSKRGLTIIEARIRKLASYYVNEGALPEGWRYNPKEAALLVK
;
A
#
# COMPACT_ATOMS: atom_id res chain seq x y z
N MET A 1 -44.25 -15.31 -28.79
CA MET A 1 -43.78 -14.79 -27.51
C MET A 1 -42.31 -15.18 -27.25
N VAL A 2 -41.38 -15.01 -28.21
CA VAL A 2 -39.98 -15.48 -28.13
C VAL A 2 -38.95 -14.39 -28.55
N PHE A 3 -39.39 -13.16 -28.81
CA PHE A 3 -38.55 -12.11 -29.38
C PHE A 3 -37.93 -11.13 -28.35
N GLN A 4 -38.32 -11.19 -27.08
CA GLN A 4 -37.91 -10.23 -26.05
C GLN A 4 -36.65 -10.63 -25.26
N SER A 5 -36.22 -11.90 -25.32
CA SER A 5 -35.06 -12.39 -24.56
C SER A 5 -33.71 -12.24 -25.27
N ARG A 6 -33.68 -11.91 -26.55
CA ARG A 6 -32.44 -11.78 -27.33
C ARG A 6 -31.82 -10.37 -27.25
N ILE A 7 -32.61 -9.33 -26.96
CA ILE A 7 -32.14 -7.96 -26.92
C ILE A 7 -31.37 -7.66 -25.63
N THR A 8 -31.72 -8.30 -24.53
CA THR A 8 -31.07 -8.10 -23.23
C THR A 8 -29.67 -8.73 -23.16
N LEU A 9 -29.45 -9.89 -23.76
CA LEU A 9 -28.14 -10.54 -23.81
C LEU A 9 -27.12 -9.77 -24.69
N PHE A 10 -27.56 -9.21 -25.80
CA PHE A 10 -26.71 -8.40 -26.67
C PHE A 10 -26.31 -7.07 -26.03
N SER A 11 -27.20 -6.44 -25.28
CA SER A 11 -26.94 -5.20 -24.55
C SER A 11 -25.92 -5.41 -23.43
N VAL A 12 -26.02 -6.49 -22.66
CA VAL A 12 -25.09 -6.82 -21.58
C VAL A 12 -23.71 -7.18 -22.13
N TYR A 13 -23.66 -7.93 -23.24
CA TYR A 13 -22.40 -8.29 -23.87
C TYR A 13 -21.68 -7.08 -24.50
N TRP A 14 -22.44 -6.15 -25.07
CA TRP A 14 -21.91 -4.87 -25.59
C TRP A 14 -21.43 -3.95 -24.47
N ALA A 15 -22.16 -3.85 -23.37
CA ALA A 15 -21.73 -3.13 -22.19
C ALA A 15 -20.45 -3.72 -21.58
N TYR A 16 -20.36 -5.04 -21.52
CA TYR A 16 -19.15 -5.76 -21.07
C TYR A 16 -17.94 -5.50 -21.99
N LEU A 17 -18.13 -5.53 -23.32
CA LEU A 17 -17.09 -5.22 -24.30
C LEU A 17 -16.64 -3.77 -24.24
N ILE A 18 -17.58 -2.82 -24.07
CA ILE A 18 -17.27 -1.40 -23.87
C ILE A 18 -16.52 -1.21 -22.56
N PHE A 19 -16.96 -1.84 -21.48
CA PHE A 19 -16.30 -1.76 -20.18
C PHE A 19 -14.90 -2.38 -20.21
N LYS A 20 -14.72 -3.51 -20.91
CA LYS A 20 -13.41 -4.14 -21.13
C LYS A 20 -12.49 -3.23 -21.95
N LYS A 21 -13.00 -2.64 -23.03
CA LYS A 21 -12.25 -1.70 -23.88
C LYS A 21 -11.92 -0.39 -23.14
N PHE A 22 -12.84 0.12 -22.31
CA PHE A 22 -12.56 1.24 -21.41
C PHE A 22 -11.48 0.91 -20.36
N LYS A 23 -11.47 -0.31 -19.84
CA LYS A 23 -10.43 -0.76 -18.91
C LYS A 23 -9.05 -0.88 -19.56
N GLU A 24 -8.99 -1.28 -20.82
CA GLU A 24 -7.75 -1.32 -21.62
C GLU A 24 -7.23 0.09 -21.98
N VAL A 25 -8.11 1.06 -22.17
CA VAL A 25 -7.73 2.47 -22.44
C VAL A 25 -7.23 3.20 -21.19
N TYR A 26 -7.63 2.77 -19.99
CA TYR A 26 -7.15 3.31 -18.71
C TYR A 26 -5.89 2.61 -18.15
N ILE A 27 -5.42 1.54 -18.79
CA ILE A 27 -4.05 1.08 -18.55
C ILE A 27 -3.18 2.09 -19.28
N MET A 28 -2.59 3.03 -18.54
CA MET A 28 -1.61 3.95 -19.10
C MET A 28 -0.57 3.08 -19.80
N ALA A 29 -0.52 3.19 -21.12
CA ALA A 29 0.47 2.46 -21.92
C ALA A 29 1.84 2.76 -21.31
N ARG A 30 2.70 1.73 -21.21
CA ARG A 30 4.09 1.90 -20.77
C ARG A 30 4.69 3.13 -21.43
N PRO A 31 5.19 4.11 -20.66
CA PRO A 31 5.79 5.31 -21.25
C PRO A 31 6.97 4.94 -22.15
N GLU A 32 7.08 5.57 -23.33
CA GLU A 32 8.12 5.28 -24.32
C GLU A 32 9.55 5.50 -23.80
N TRP A 33 9.71 6.37 -22.79
CA TRP A 33 11.02 6.67 -22.18
C TRP A 33 11.48 5.60 -21.16
N VAL A 34 10.62 4.68 -20.74
CA VAL A 34 11.00 3.60 -19.80
C VAL A 34 11.65 2.48 -20.59
N THR A 35 12.98 2.42 -20.55
CA THR A 35 13.80 1.44 -21.26
C THR A 35 14.01 0.13 -20.49
N TYR A 36 13.75 0.12 -19.17
CA TYR A 36 13.97 -1.03 -18.30
C TYR A 36 12.97 -2.14 -18.56
N SER A 37 13.40 -3.41 -18.57
CA SER A 37 12.52 -4.57 -18.62
C SER A 37 11.77 -4.75 -17.29
N ASP A 38 10.70 -5.55 -17.32
CA ASP A 38 9.92 -5.82 -16.09
C ASP A 38 10.77 -6.58 -15.06
N GLU A 39 11.63 -7.48 -15.54
CA GLU A 39 12.57 -8.25 -14.71
C GLU A 39 13.60 -7.35 -14.03
N GLU A 40 14.17 -6.38 -14.73
CA GLU A 40 15.11 -5.41 -14.15
C GLU A 40 14.45 -4.54 -13.09
N ILE A 41 13.18 -4.13 -13.30
CA ILE A 41 12.42 -3.36 -12.33
C ILE A 41 12.17 -4.20 -11.07
N GLU A 42 11.83 -5.49 -11.22
CA GLU A 42 11.66 -6.39 -10.09
C GLU A 42 12.96 -6.57 -9.30
N GLU A 43 14.09 -6.77 -9.98
CA GLU A 43 15.39 -6.88 -9.32
C GLU A 43 15.75 -5.62 -8.53
N MET A 44 15.49 -4.44 -9.10
CA MET A 44 15.69 -3.17 -8.40
C MET A 44 14.81 -3.06 -7.15
N ILE A 45 13.54 -3.46 -7.22
CA ILE A 45 12.62 -3.46 -6.07
C ILE A 45 13.15 -4.39 -4.97
N LEU A 46 13.56 -5.59 -5.32
CA LEU A 46 14.11 -6.57 -4.36
C LEU A 46 15.41 -6.07 -3.72
N LYS A 47 16.26 -5.41 -4.51
CA LYS A 47 17.51 -4.81 -4.00
C LYS A 47 17.22 -3.72 -2.98
N PHE A 48 16.37 -2.75 -3.31
CA PHE A 48 16.03 -1.66 -2.40
C PHE A 48 15.31 -2.14 -1.14
N ASN A 49 14.47 -3.18 -1.25
CA ASN A 49 13.84 -3.79 -0.08
C ASN A 49 14.88 -4.44 0.85
N ARG A 50 15.91 -5.11 0.30
CA ARG A 50 17.05 -5.66 1.10
C ARG A 50 17.90 -4.57 1.76
N GLU A 51 17.98 -3.39 1.14
CA GLU A 51 18.61 -2.19 1.73
C GLU A 51 17.76 -1.55 2.85
N GLY A 52 16.58 -2.11 3.15
CA GLY A 52 15.68 -1.63 4.21
C GLY A 52 14.81 -0.45 3.81
N LYS A 53 14.68 -0.15 2.51
CA LYS A 53 13.77 0.89 2.02
C LYS A 53 12.31 0.42 2.11
N SER A 54 11.43 1.32 2.50
CA SER A 54 10.00 1.06 2.52
C SER A 54 9.40 1.00 1.11
N THR A 55 8.24 0.38 0.96
CA THR A 55 7.58 0.27 -0.36
C THR A 55 7.25 1.63 -0.96
N SER A 56 6.93 2.62 -0.14
CA SER A 56 6.72 4.01 -0.56
C SER A 56 8.02 4.68 -1.02
N GLU A 57 9.12 4.51 -0.28
CA GLU A 57 10.43 5.05 -0.66
C GLU A 57 10.94 4.43 -1.95
N ILE A 58 10.77 3.11 -2.13
CA ILE A 58 11.11 2.41 -3.37
C ILE A 58 10.37 3.04 -4.56
N GLY A 59 9.07 3.29 -4.41
CA GLY A 59 8.29 3.95 -5.47
C GLY A 59 8.80 5.35 -5.82
N ILE A 60 9.21 6.14 -4.83
CA ILE A 60 9.80 7.47 -5.03
C ILE A 60 11.16 7.36 -5.73
N ILE A 61 12.03 6.45 -5.29
CA ILE A 61 13.36 6.23 -5.90
C ILE A 61 13.20 5.83 -7.37
N LEU A 62 12.32 4.88 -7.67
CA LEU A 62 12.08 4.44 -9.05
C LEU A 62 11.54 5.56 -9.93
N ARG A 63 10.68 6.41 -9.39
CA ARG A 63 10.16 7.58 -10.12
C ARG A 63 11.24 8.64 -10.38
N ASP A 64 12.00 9.00 -9.35
CA ASP A 64 12.87 10.18 -9.38
C ASP A 64 14.26 9.88 -9.97
N GLN A 65 14.79 8.66 -9.76
CA GLN A 65 16.11 8.28 -10.23
C GLN A 65 16.08 7.45 -11.54
N TYR A 66 15.04 6.62 -11.72
CA TYR A 66 14.95 5.71 -12.87
C TYR A 66 13.87 6.13 -13.88
N GLY A 67 13.12 7.20 -13.60
CA GLY A 67 12.10 7.72 -14.51
C GLY A 67 10.88 6.81 -14.68
N ILE A 68 10.63 5.88 -13.75
CA ILE A 68 9.48 4.96 -13.75
C ILE A 68 8.32 5.60 -13.00
N PRO A 69 7.31 6.17 -13.67
CA PRO A 69 6.27 6.96 -13.01
C PRO A 69 5.37 6.13 -12.09
N SER A 70 5.08 4.89 -12.49
CA SER A 70 4.27 3.95 -11.73
C SER A 70 4.70 2.52 -12.07
N VAL A 71 5.14 1.79 -11.05
CA VAL A 71 5.52 0.38 -11.23
C VAL A 71 4.33 -0.44 -11.72
N LYS A 72 3.14 -0.17 -11.17
CA LYS A 72 1.93 -0.91 -11.56
C LYS A 72 1.57 -0.74 -13.04
N ASP A 73 1.77 0.46 -13.60
CA ASP A 73 1.41 0.73 -14.99
C ASP A 73 2.43 0.13 -15.97
N VAL A 74 3.68 -0.07 -15.52
CA VAL A 74 4.76 -0.66 -16.30
C VAL A 74 4.75 -2.18 -16.21
N THR A 75 4.72 -2.75 -14.99
CA THR A 75 4.83 -4.21 -14.76
C THR A 75 3.48 -4.92 -14.59
N GLY A 76 2.37 -4.16 -14.49
CA GLY A 76 1.03 -4.70 -14.19
C GLY A 76 0.80 -5.05 -12.71
N GLU A 77 1.84 -5.15 -11.89
CA GLU A 77 1.78 -5.52 -10.47
C GLU A 77 2.18 -4.36 -9.55
N ARG A 78 1.65 -4.35 -8.33
CA ARG A 78 2.08 -3.39 -7.30
C ARG A 78 3.37 -3.86 -6.64
N ILE A 79 4.20 -2.95 -6.14
CA ILE A 79 5.43 -3.26 -5.38
C ILE A 79 5.14 -4.27 -4.26
N THR A 80 4.06 -4.09 -3.52
CA THR A 80 3.66 -5.01 -2.44
C THR A 80 3.32 -6.43 -2.93
N GLN A 81 2.79 -6.57 -4.15
CA GLN A 81 2.48 -7.87 -4.75
C GLN A 81 3.75 -8.57 -5.21
N ILE A 82 4.67 -7.82 -5.83
CA ILE A 82 6.00 -8.31 -6.23
C ILE A 82 6.76 -8.82 -5.01
N LEU A 83 6.78 -8.05 -3.91
CA LEU A 83 7.44 -8.46 -2.67
C LEU A 83 6.78 -9.69 -2.02
N LYS A 84 5.44 -9.79 -2.05
CA LYS A 84 4.71 -10.98 -1.56
C LYS A 84 5.06 -12.23 -2.36
N ARG A 85 5.09 -12.13 -3.69
CA ARG A 85 5.45 -13.24 -4.58
C ARG A 85 6.87 -13.75 -4.31
N ASN A 86 7.80 -12.84 -4.00
CA ASN A 86 9.19 -13.16 -3.69
C ASN A 86 9.45 -13.46 -2.20
N GLY A 87 8.42 -13.57 -1.36
CA GLY A 87 8.56 -13.91 0.06
C GLY A 87 9.25 -12.84 0.91
N GLN A 88 9.35 -11.60 0.42
CA GLN A 88 10.00 -10.46 1.09
C GLN A 88 8.99 -9.42 1.61
N ALA A 89 7.72 -9.77 1.69
CA ALA A 89 6.71 -8.89 2.26
C ALA A 89 6.89 -8.74 3.76
N GLY A 90 6.72 -7.52 4.27
CA GLY A 90 6.66 -7.28 5.71
C GLY A 90 5.42 -7.92 6.34
N GLU A 91 5.54 -8.32 7.61
CA GLU A 91 4.45 -8.92 8.39
C GLU A 91 3.29 -7.93 8.61
N TYR A 92 3.61 -6.65 8.74
CA TYR A 92 2.64 -5.59 8.99
C TYR A 92 2.58 -4.61 7.81
N PRO A 93 1.40 -4.03 7.53
CA PRO A 93 1.27 -2.97 6.54
C PRO A 93 2.12 -1.74 6.89
N GLU A 94 2.80 -1.18 5.90
CA GLU A 94 3.74 -0.06 6.07
C GLU A 94 3.10 1.18 6.72
N ASP A 95 1.89 1.54 6.31
CA ASP A 95 1.16 2.68 6.83
C ASP A 95 0.83 2.54 8.32
N LEU A 96 0.49 1.33 8.77
CA LEU A 96 0.28 1.02 10.18
C LEU A 96 1.59 1.17 10.96
N LEU A 97 2.69 0.58 10.46
CA LEU A 97 4.01 0.71 11.08
C LEU A 97 4.46 2.16 11.18
N ASN A 98 4.25 2.97 10.16
CA ASN A 98 4.61 4.38 10.14
C ASN A 98 3.82 5.19 11.20
N LEU A 99 2.54 4.88 11.40
CA LEU A 99 1.76 5.49 12.47
C LEU A 99 2.25 5.04 13.86
N ILE A 100 2.60 3.76 14.03
CA ILE A 100 3.14 3.23 15.28
C ILE A 100 4.49 3.88 15.59
N LYS A 101 5.42 3.98 14.63
CA LYS A 101 6.69 4.71 14.77
C LYS A 101 6.47 6.13 15.25
N ARG A 102 5.53 6.82 14.65
CA ARG A 102 5.20 8.19 15.03
C ARG A 102 4.63 8.29 16.45
N ALA A 103 3.79 7.32 16.87
CA ALA A 103 3.25 7.28 18.22
C ALA A 103 4.34 7.02 19.27
N VAL A 104 5.30 6.13 18.99
CA VAL A 104 6.46 5.85 19.86
C VAL A 104 7.29 7.11 20.02
N ASN A 105 7.71 7.76 18.94
CA ASN A 105 8.52 8.99 19.00
C ASN A 105 7.84 10.11 19.81
N ILE A 106 6.51 10.25 19.70
CA ILE A 106 5.79 11.25 20.50
C ILE A 106 5.77 10.87 21.99
N ARG A 107 5.72 9.57 22.32
CA ARG A 107 5.79 9.14 23.72
C ARG A 107 7.15 9.41 24.33
N ASP A 108 8.21 9.06 23.60
CA ASP A 108 9.58 9.34 24.03
C ASP A 108 9.76 10.85 24.29
N HIS A 109 9.23 11.69 23.39
CA HIS A 109 9.22 13.13 23.59
C HIS A 109 8.42 13.56 24.85
N LEU A 110 7.28 12.94 25.13
CA LEU A 110 6.45 13.25 26.29
C LEU A 110 7.04 12.76 27.63
N GLU A 111 7.90 11.76 27.61
CA GLU A 111 8.66 11.35 28.79
C GLU A 111 9.65 12.45 29.21
N GLU A 112 10.31 13.09 28.23
CA GLU A 112 11.19 14.23 28.48
C GLU A 112 10.42 15.53 28.76
N ASN A 113 9.26 15.71 28.10
CA ASN A 113 8.47 16.95 28.16
C ASN A 113 7.02 16.69 28.63
N PRO A 114 6.80 16.35 29.92
CA PRO A 114 5.48 15.93 30.42
C PRO A 114 4.40 17.02 30.40
N LYS A 115 4.79 18.28 30.29
CA LYS A 115 3.86 19.45 30.25
C LYS A 115 3.39 19.82 28.86
N ASP A 116 3.90 19.16 27.80
CA ASP A 116 3.49 19.46 26.43
C ASP A 116 2.08 18.91 26.12
N LEU A 117 1.08 19.79 26.30
CA LEU A 117 -0.32 19.49 26.03
C LEU A 117 -0.61 19.31 24.53
N HIS A 118 0.16 19.97 23.66
CA HIS A 118 -0.02 19.86 22.23
C HIS A 118 0.33 18.45 21.74
N SER A 119 1.48 17.94 22.13
CA SER A 119 1.93 16.60 21.80
C SER A 119 1.05 15.52 22.45
N LYS A 120 0.53 15.74 23.66
CA LYS A 120 -0.47 14.84 24.27
C LYS A 120 -1.73 14.70 23.40
N ARG A 121 -2.26 15.82 22.90
CA ARG A 121 -3.40 15.82 21.99
C ARG A 121 -3.04 15.12 20.67
N GLY A 122 -1.85 15.39 20.12
CA GLY A 122 -1.32 14.74 18.93
C GLY A 122 -1.27 13.22 19.08
N LEU A 123 -0.75 12.73 20.20
CA LEU A 123 -0.69 11.30 20.52
C LEU A 123 -2.09 10.65 20.53
N THR A 124 -3.05 11.27 21.20
CA THR A 124 -4.44 10.76 21.25
C THR A 124 -5.04 10.62 19.84
N ILE A 125 -4.79 11.58 18.96
CA ILE A 125 -5.28 11.54 17.57
C ILE A 125 -4.61 10.42 16.78
N ILE A 126 -3.29 10.24 16.92
CA ILE A 126 -2.55 9.19 16.22
C ILE A 126 -3.00 7.81 16.70
N GLU A 127 -3.14 7.60 18.00
CA GLU A 127 -3.64 6.34 18.56
C GLU A 127 -5.06 6.01 18.09
N ALA A 128 -5.93 7.01 17.95
CA ALA A 128 -7.26 6.81 17.38
C ALA A 128 -7.18 6.38 15.90
N ARG A 129 -6.24 6.94 15.12
CA ARG A 129 -6.00 6.52 13.72
C ARG A 129 -5.46 5.10 13.65
N ILE A 130 -4.49 4.73 14.52
CA ILE A 130 -3.95 3.37 14.58
C ILE A 130 -5.08 2.37 14.86
N ARG A 131 -5.95 2.64 15.84
CA ARG A 131 -7.08 1.75 16.16
C ARG A 131 -8.06 1.58 15.00
N LYS A 132 -8.37 2.64 14.26
CA LYS A 132 -9.23 2.57 13.07
C LYS A 132 -8.59 1.77 11.95
N LEU A 133 -7.31 2.02 11.69
CA LEU A 133 -6.57 1.32 10.64
C LEU A 133 -6.37 -0.16 10.98
N ALA A 134 -6.09 -0.47 12.23
CA ALA A 134 -6.01 -1.84 12.73
C ALA A 134 -7.32 -2.61 12.53
N SER A 135 -8.46 -2.00 12.87
CA SER A 135 -9.78 -2.60 12.63
C SER A 135 -10.03 -2.88 11.15
N TYR A 136 -9.62 -1.97 10.27
CA TYR A 136 -9.70 -2.17 8.82
C TYR A 136 -8.87 -3.38 8.37
N TYR A 137 -7.61 -3.48 8.81
CA TYR A 137 -6.73 -4.58 8.41
C TYR A 137 -7.10 -5.94 9.01
N VAL A 138 -7.74 -5.96 10.18
CA VAL A 138 -8.33 -7.19 10.73
C VAL A 138 -9.50 -7.65 9.85
N ASN A 139 -10.37 -6.73 9.42
CA ASN A 139 -11.49 -7.05 8.53
C ASN A 139 -11.03 -7.51 7.12
N GLU A 140 -9.93 -6.95 6.61
CA GLU A 140 -9.30 -7.35 5.34
C GLU A 140 -8.48 -8.65 5.45
N GLY A 141 -8.30 -9.19 6.65
CA GLY A 141 -7.48 -10.39 6.89
C GLY A 141 -5.97 -10.16 6.74
N ALA A 142 -5.51 -8.91 6.71
CA ALA A 142 -4.08 -8.57 6.69
C ALA A 142 -3.43 -8.64 8.07
N LEU A 143 -4.24 -8.60 9.14
CA LEU A 143 -3.84 -8.81 10.52
C LEU A 143 -4.62 -9.98 11.12
N PRO A 144 -4.06 -10.70 12.11
CA PRO A 144 -4.75 -11.79 12.78
C PRO A 144 -6.01 -11.30 13.49
N GLU A 145 -7.01 -12.18 13.58
CA GLU A 145 -8.24 -11.91 14.31
C GLU A 145 -7.94 -11.59 15.78
N GLY A 146 -8.53 -10.50 16.29
CA GLY A 146 -8.32 -10.06 17.65
C GLY A 146 -7.08 -9.19 17.88
N TRP A 147 -6.29 -8.88 16.87
CA TRP A 147 -5.17 -7.96 17.00
C TRP A 147 -5.63 -6.59 17.49
N ARG A 148 -5.00 -6.10 18.55
CA ARG A 148 -5.28 -4.78 19.14
C ARG A 148 -3.97 -4.03 19.38
N TYR A 149 -4.00 -2.74 19.11
CA TYR A 149 -2.88 -1.87 19.41
C TYR A 149 -2.61 -1.80 20.93
N ASN A 150 -1.42 -2.26 21.32
CA ASN A 150 -0.92 -2.13 22.68
C ASN A 150 0.23 -1.13 22.70
N PRO A 151 0.10 -0.02 23.43
CA PRO A 151 1.14 0.99 23.50
C PRO A 151 2.48 0.51 24.05
N LYS A 152 2.48 -0.45 24.98
CA LYS A 152 3.70 -0.98 25.59
C LYS A 152 4.48 -1.88 24.64
N GLU A 153 3.77 -2.62 23.80
CA GLU A 153 4.35 -3.52 22.79
C GLU A 153 4.72 -2.80 21.50
N ALA A 154 4.15 -1.62 21.29
CA ALA A 154 4.38 -0.82 20.08
C ALA A 154 5.87 -0.50 19.85
N ALA A 155 6.64 -0.28 20.91
CA ALA A 155 8.07 -0.05 20.83
C ALA A 155 8.85 -1.28 20.31
N LEU A 156 8.35 -2.50 20.54
CA LEU A 156 8.96 -3.74 20.07
C LEU A 156 8.72 -3.98 18.58
N LEU A 157 7.58 -3.48 18.05
CA LEU A 157 7.25 -3.60 16.63
C LEU A 157 8.06 -2.66 15.74
N VAL A 158 8.68 -1.63 16.33
CA VAL A 158 9.38 -0.55 15.60
C VAL A 158 10.90 -0.72 15.64
N LYS A 159 11.42 -1.51 16.57
CA LYS A 159 12.84 -1.88 16.62
C LYS A 159 13.15 -2.98 15.64
#